data_96237aae12270b0bbaedbf7c5996920c
#
_entry.id   96237aae12270b0bbaedbf7c5996920c
#
_cell.length_a   1.000
_cell.length_b   1.000
_cell.length_c   1.000
_cell.angle_alpha   90.00
_cell.angle_beta   90.00
_cell.angle_gamma   90.00
#
_symmetry.space_group_name_H-M   'P 1'
#
loop_
_entity.id
_entity.type
_entity.pdbx_description
1 polymer ?
#
loop_
_entity_poly.entity_id
_entity_poly.type
_entity_poly.pdbx_seq_one_letter_code
_entity_poly.pdbx_strand_id
1 'polypeptide(L)'
;MNLLREYIREILTERKLSGRTIEGVLELLDGYADNTWIFFDTETTGLHPKSAQLTEIGAIAVDPNDWSADATVLGQFSEKIKLTPSTKRLLGDPESEERVAWEKGNAGARNPLKEPQDVLAMTRYGEKGRSYEDEQEVLDLFFEFVESFPNPLMIAQNAAFDLRMLSVRSTGKLPRYPVLDTRELMDLYLLPLLRTQTQAEGGDQEAQDLLDKLYVNKGNWGYHSISMGVVSKAYGINIDDWHNALADVKMMMEMYRSVVETIERGMGVDISKEHGKAVALQKKRRKRKR
;
A
#
# COMPACT_ATOMS: atom_id res chain seq x y z
N MET A 1 -16.66 16.96 -18.36
CA MET A 1 -16.09 15.62 -18.44
C MET A 1 -15.60 15.23 -19.83
N ASN A 2 -16.32 15.51 -20.93
CA ASN A 2 -15.84 15.16 -22.27
C ASN A 2 -14.52 15.85 -22.66
N LEU A 3 -14.38 17.14 -22.40
CA LEU A 3 -13.19 17.92 -22.77
C LEU A 3 -11.90 17.45 -22.05
N LEU A 4 -11.99 17.06 -20.78
CA LEU A 4 -10.85 16.52 -20.04
C LEU A 4 -10.46 15.13 -20.57
N ARG A 5 -11.45 14.27 -20.85
CA ARG A 5 -11.21 12.95 -21.46
C ARG A 5 -10.61 13.07 -22.86
N GLU A 6 -11.08 14.03 -23.66
CA GLU A 6 -10.51 14.33 -24.98
C GLU A 6 -9.10 14.86 -24.86
N TYR A 7 -8.84 15.83 -23.98
CA TYR A 7 -7.52 16.40 -23.73
C TYR A 7 -6.52 15.35 -23.22
N ILE A 8 -6.92 14.51 -22.26
CA ILE A 8 -6.08 13.41 -21.75
C ILE A 8 -5.83 12.37 -22.86
N ARG A 9 -6.85 12.01 -23.67
CA ARG A 9 -6.66 11.13 -24.83
C ARG A 9 -5.70 11.71 -25.84
N GLU A 10 -5.80 13.00 -26.13
CA GLU A 10 -4.92 13.71 -27.07
C GLU A 10 -3.47 13.67 -26.59
N ILE A 11 -3.18 14.07 -25.35
CA ILE A 11 -1.84 14.02 -24.74
C ILE A 11 -1.27 12.59 -24.75
N LEU A 12 -2.08 11.61 -24.39
CA LEU A 12 -1.63 10.23 -24.24
C LEU A 12 -1.49 9.51 -25.58
N THR A 13 -2.26 9.91 -26.59
CA THR A 13 -2.10 9.44 -27.97
C THR A 13 -0.82 10.02 -28.58
N GLU A 14 -0.52 11.28 -28.33
CA GLU A 14 0.73 11.93 -28.73
C GLU A 14 1.95 11.30 -28.03
N ARG A 15 1.81 10.89 -26.75
CA ARG A 15 2.88 10.26 -25.96
C ARG A 15 2.93 8.73 -26.05
N LYS A 16 2.12 8.07 -26.89
CA LYS A 16 2.07 6.62 -27.09
C LYS A 16 1.83 5.78 -25.81
N LEU A 17 1.16 6.33 -24.80
CA LEU A 17 0.75 5.57 -23.63
C LEU A 17 -0.43 4.63 -23.97
N SER A 18 -0.51 3.45 -23.32
CA SER A 18 -1.57 2.50 -23.61
C SER A 18 -2.94 2.99 -23.16
N GLY A 19 -4.01 2.61 -23.86
CA GLY A 19 -5.39 2.97 -23.48
C GLY A 19 -5.77 2.54 -22.06
N ARG A 20 -5.22 1.41 -21.57
CA ARG A 20 -5.43 0.94 -20.18
C ARG A 20 -4.86 1.89 -19.14
N THR A 21 -3.71 2.51 -19.41
CA THR A 21 -3.11 3.51 -18.51
C THR A 21 -4.00 4.73 -18.34
N ILE A 22 -4.67 5.13 -19.42
CA ILE A 22 -5.59 6.28 -19.44
C ILE A 22 -6.86 6.01 -18.62
N GLU A 23 -7.49 4.87 -18.90
CA GLU A 23 -8.73 4.49 -18.23
C GLU A 23 -8.51 4.32 -16.73
N GLY A 24 -7.43 3.67 -16.31
CA GLY A 24 -7.12 3.47 -14.91
C GLY A 24 -6.83 4.75 -14.14
N VAL A 25 -6.12 5.72 -14.73
CA VAL A 25 -5.91 7.03 -14.08
C VAL A 25 -7.25 7.79 -13.98
N LEU A 26 -8.09 7.73 -15.00
CA LEU A 26 -9.41 8.35 -14.96
C LEU A 26 -10.34 7.69 -13.94
N GLU A 27 -10.27 6.36 -13.79
CA GLU A 27 -11.01 5.64 -12.75
C GLU A 27 -10.52 6.01 -11.34
N LEU A 28 -9.20 6.17 -11.15
CA LEU A 28 -8.61 6.66 -9.91
C LEU A 28 -9.08 8.08 -9.57
N LEU A 29 -9.15 8.95 -10.57
CA LEU A 29 -9.60 10.34 -10.40
C LEU A 29 -11.10 10.48 -10.13
N ASP A 30 -11.91 9.67 -10.82
CA ASP A 30 -13.38 9.76 -10.76
C ASP A 30 -14.01 8.84 -9.69
N GLY A 31 -13.35 7.71 -9.38
CA GLY A 31 -13.96 6.62 -8.61
C GLY A 31 -13.92 6.82 -7.10
N TYR A 32 -12.87 7.45 -6.57
CA TYR A 32 -12.59 7.46 -5.13
C TYR A 32 -12.60 8.84 -4.49
N ALA A 33 -13.10 9.86 -5.19
CA ALA A 33 -13.14 11.25 -4.72
C ALA A 33 -13.99 11.49 -3.46
N ASP A 34 -14.99 10.64 -3.23
CA ASP A 34 -15.91 10.73 -2.08
C ASP A 34 -15.60 9.69 -0.98
N ASN A 35 -14.49 8.96 -1.11
CA ASN A 35 -14.08 7.95 -0.15
C ASN A 35 -13.18 8.55 0.93
N THR A 36 -13.27 8.05 2.16
CA THR A 36 -12.19 8.24 3.13
C THR A 36 -11.08 7.26 2.79
N TRP A 37 -9.85 7.72 2.61
CA TRP A 37 -8.72 6.86 2.33
C TRP A 37 -8.13 6.32 3.62
N ILE A 38 -8.06 5.00 3.73
CA ILE A 38 -7.50 4.31 4.90
C ILE A 38 -6.27 3.52 4.45
N PHE A 39 -5.11 4.08 4.68
CA PHE A 39 -3.85 3.39 4.51
C PHE A 39 -3.66 2.43 5.67
N PHE A 40 -3.31 1.17 5.41
CA PHE A 40 -3.11 0.17 6.44
C PHE A 40 -2.01 -0.81 6.08
N ASP A 41 -1.43 -1.40 7.12
CA ASP A 41 -0.39 -2.41 7.03
C ASP A 41 -0.52 -3.41 8.17
N THR A 42 -0.08 -4.66 7.95
CA THR A 42 -0.13 -5.71 8.95
C THR A 42 1.24 -6.36 9.13
N GLU A 43 1.70 -6.45 10.37
CA GLU A 43 2.85 -7.25 10.74
C GLU A 43 2.44 -8.66 11.12
N THR A 44 3.24 -9.64 10.69
CA THR A 44 2.90 -11.05 10.86
C THR A 44 4.12 -11.89 11.20
N THR A 45 3.90 -13.07 11.81
CA THR A 45 4.96 -14.04 12.08
C THR A 45 5.34 -14.90 10.85
N GLY A 46 4.74 -14.67 9.69
CA GLY A 46 5.04 -15.43 8.47
C GLY A 46 4.12 -15.11 7.30
N LEU A 47 4.41 -15.67 6.12
CA LEU A 47 3.71 -15.35 4.89
C LEU A 47 2.41 -16.13 4.66
N HIS A 48 2.19 -17.22 5.40
CA HIS A 48 1.05 -18.10 5.16
C HIS A 48 -0.01 -17.95 6.25
N PRO A 49 -1.23 -17.47 5.94
CA PRO A 49 -2.24 -17.08 6.94
C PRO A 49 -2.69 -18.20 7.89
N LYS A 50 -2.57 -19.47 7.48
CA LYS A 50 -2.95 -20.61 8.32
C LYS A 50 -1.90 -20.96 9.37
N SER A 51 -0.62 -20.65 9.12
CA SER A 51 0.50 -20.95 10.03
C SER A 51 1.10 -19.69 10.67
N ALA A 52 0.77 -18.51 10.17
CA ALA A 52 1.22 -17.25 10.71
C ALA A 52 0.13 -16.61 11.59
N GLN A 53 0.56 -15.73 12.49
CA GLN A 53 -0.29 -14.90 13.33
C GLN A 53 -0.03 -13.44 13.00
N LEU A 54 -1.06 -12.59 13.11
CA LEU A 54 -0.90 -11.14 13.14
C LEU A 54 -0.17 -10.72 14.42
N THR A 55 0.75 -9.78 14.33
CA THR A 55 1.49 -9.24 15.48
C THR A 55 1.21 -7.76 15.71
N GLU A 56 0.83 -7.04 14.67
CA GLU A 56 0.46 -5.62 14.72
C GLU A 56 -0.46 -5.27 13.54
N ILE A 57 -1.36 -4.31 13.75
CA ILE A 57 -2.13 -3.66 12.70
C ILE A 57 -1.96 -2.16 12.86
N GLY A 58 -1.55 -1.48 11.80
CA GLY A 58 -1.45 -0.03 11.70
C GLY A 58 -2.39 0.51 10.63
N ALA A 59 -3.05 1.65 10.90
CA ALA A 59 -3.82 2.34 9.88
C ALA A 59 -3.90 3.85 10.12
N ILE A 60 -4.03 4.62 9.03
CA ILE A 60 -4.25 6.06 9.04
C ILE A 60 -5.37 6.39 8.05
N ALA A 61 -6.40 7.06 8.54
CA ALA A 61 -7.48 7.59 7.73
C ALA A 61 -7.20 9.05 7.36
N VAL A 62 -7.34 9.41 6.08
CA VAL A 62 -7.11 10.76 5.57
C VAL A 62 -8.25 11.22 4.66
N ASP A 63 -8.42 12.54 4.55
CA ASP A 63 -9.30 13.15 3.55
C ASP A 63 -8.56 13.20 2.20
N PRO A 64 -9.05 12.54 1.15
CA PRO A 64 -8.42 12.59 -0.17
C PRO A 64 -8.43 13.98 -0.80
N ASN A 65 -9.26 14.91 -0.31
CA ASN A 65 -9.31 16.28 -0.82
C ASN A 65 -8.23 17.18 -0.22
N ASP A 66 -7.58 16.75 0.83
CA ASP A 66 -6.45 17.43 1.49
C ASP A 66 -5.20 16.55 1.36
N TRP A 67 -4.77 16.33 0.12
CA TRP A 67 -3.61 15.51 -0.22
C TRP A 67 -2.31 16.33 -0.24
N SER A 68 -2.17 17.23 0.73
CA SER A 68 -0.93 17.99 0.95
C SER A 68 0.11 17.19 1.75
N ALA A 69 1.32 17.73 1.86
CA ALA A 69 2.37 17.14 2.73
C ALA A 69 1.89 17.03 4.19
N ASP A 70 0.98 17.92 4.59
CA ASP A 70 0.35 17.98 5.90
C ASP A 70 -1.10 17.46 5.86
N ALA A 71 -1.36 16.42 5.05
CA ALA A 71 -2.70 15.85 4.89
C ALA A 71 -3.42 15.69 6.22
N THR A 72 -4.65 16.18 6.30
CA THR A 72 -5.45 16.11 7.53
C THR A 72 -5.71 14.64 7.89
N VAL A 73 -5.06 14.19 8.97
CA VAL A 73 -5.32 12.87 9.55
C VAL A 73 -6.68 12.90 10.25
N LEU A 74 -7.62 12.13 9.74
CA LEU A 74 -8.97 11.99 10.30
C LEU A 74 -9.01 11.01 11.47
N GLY A 75 -8.10 10.02 11.47
CA GLY A 75 -7.95 9.05 12.53
C GLY A 75 -6.72 8.19 12.34
N GLN A 76 -6.28 7.57 13.44
CA GLN A 76 -5.12 6.68 13.47
C GLN A 76 -5.44 5.46 14.33
N PHE A 77 -5.04 4.29 13.86
CA PHE A 77 -5.11 3.03 14.55
C PHE A 77 -3.72 2.41 14.64
N SER A 78 -3.34 1.87 15.80
CA SER A 78 -2.09 1.16 15.99
C SER A 78 -2.20 0.25 17.20
N GLU A 79 -2.42 -1.03 16.94
CA GLU A 79 -2.58 -2.02 18.02
C GLU A 79 -1.65 -3.21 17.80
N LYS A 80 -1.08 -3.69 18.91
CA LYS A 80 -0.21 -4.86 18.96
C LYS A 80 -0.95 -6.06 19.48
N ILE A 81 -0.67 -7.20 18.85
CA ILE A 81 -1.38 -8.45 19.11
C ILE A 81 -0.52 -9.40 19.96
N LYS A 82 -1.11 -9.92 21.00
CA LYS A 82 -0.50 -10.90 21.91
C LYS A 82 -0.26 -12.23 21.19
N LEU A 83 0.97 -12.74 21.27
CA LEU A 83 1.28 -14.04 20.70
C LEU A 83 0.52 -15.16 21.40
N THR A 84 -0.12 -16.02 20.61
CA THR A 84 -0.75 -17.24 21.10
C THR A 84 0.29 -18.23 21.67
N PRO A 85 -0.11 -19.17 22.53
CA PRO A 85 0.80 -20.25 22.96
C PRO A 85 1.38 -21.05 21.80
N SER A 86 0.61 -21.27 20.74
CA SER A 86 1.04 -21.94 19.51
C SER A 86 2.17 -21.16 18.80
N THR A 87 1.98 -19.86 18.62
CA THR A 87 2.99 -18.99 18.03
C THR A 87 4.25 -18.92 18.89
N LYS A 88 4.12 -18.90 20.22
CA LYS A 88 5.26 -18.93 21.14
C LYS A 88 6.08 -20.23 21.01
N ARG A 89 5.42 -21.41 20.83
CA ARG A 89 6.11 -22.66 20.54
C ARG A 89 6.83 -22.62 19.20
N LEU A 90 6.14 -22.16 18.14
CA LEU A 90 6.73 -21.97 16.80
C LEU A 90 8.05 -21.19 16.86
N LEU A 91 8.11 -20.15 17.69
CA LEU A 91 9.26 -19.26 17.77
C LEU A 91 10.36 -19.79 18.70
N GLY A 92 9.98 -20.52 19.74
CA GLY A 92 10.90 -20.99 20.79
C GLY A 92 11.39 -22.42 20.64
N ASP A 93 10.73 -23.24 19.83
CA ASP A 93 11.05 -24.66 19.65
C ASP A 93 11.16 -25.02 18.16
N PRO A 94 12.38 -25.18 17.64
CA PRO A 94 12.61 -25.53 16.23
C PRO A 94 12.02 -26.88 15.79
N GLU A 95 11.78 -27.80 16.75
CA GLU A 95 11.24 -29.13 16.46
C GLU A 95 9.71 -29.20 16.66
N SER A 96 9.07 -28.11 17.09
CA SER A 96 7.64 -28.07 17.26
C SER A 96 6.87 -28.31 15.96
N GLU A 97 5.68 -28.93 16.06
CA GLU A 97 4.80 -29.12 14.90
C GLU A 97 4.44 -27.78 14.24
N GLU A 98 4.28 -26.75 15.05
CA GLU A 98 4.01 -25.39 14.59
C GLU A 98 5.17 -24.83 13.75
N ARG A 99 6.42 -25.07 14.17
CA ARG A 99 7.62 -24.65 13.43
C ARG A 99 7.73 -25.39 12.09
N VAL A 100 7.58 -26.69 12.09
CA VAL A 100 7.59 -27.53 10.88
C VAL A 100 6.50 -27.08 9.90
N ALA A 101 5.28 -26.79 10.39
CA ALA A 101 4.19 -26.30 9.57
C ALA A 101 4.50 -24.90 8.97
N TRP A 102 5.11 -24.03 9.77
CA TRP A 102 5.53 -22.70 9.34
C TRP A 102 6.61 -22.77 8.25
N GLU A 103 7.65 -23.55 8.42
CA GLU A 103 8.71 -23.75 7.44
C GLU A 103 8.17 -24.33 6.13
N LYS A 104 7.28 -25.32 6.21
CA LYS A 104 6.61 -25.90 5.03
C LYS A 104 5.75 -24.85 4.31
N GLY A 105 5.02 -24.00 5.04
CA GLY A 105 4.20 -22.95 4.46
C GLY A 105 5.02 -21.85 3.80
N ASN A 106 6.26 -21.62 4.25
CA ASN A 106 7.18 -20.64 3.68
C ASN A 106 8.16 -21.25 2.65
N ALA A 107 8.17 -22.57 2.48
CA ALA A 107 9.00 -23.24 1.49
C ALA A 107 8.59 -22.80 0.06
N GLY A 108 9.57 -22.35 -0.72
CA GLY A 108 9.33 -21.86 -2.08
C GLY A 108 8.90 -20.40 -2.18
N ALA A 109 8.81 -19.67 -1.08
CA ALA A 109 8.66 -18.22 -1.12
C ALA A 109 9.85 -17.59 -1.87
N ARG A 110 9.59 -16.61 -2.76
CA ARG A 110 10.65 -15.91 -3.53
C ARG A 110 11.65 -15.18 -2.62
N ASN A 111 11.19 -14.74 -1.46
CA ASN A 111 12.00 -14.25 -0.35
C ASN A 111 11.62 -15.09 0.86
N PRO A 112 12.32 -16.19 1.15
CA PRO A 112 12.09 -16.91 2.38
C PRO A 112 12.29 -15.95 3.55
N LEU A 113 11.31 -15.87 4.43
CA LEU A 113 11.49 -15.17 5.69
C LEU A 113 12.70 -15.73 6.39
N LYS A 114 13.45 -14.86 7.05
CA LYS A 114 14.53 -15.22 7.96
C LYS A 114 13.97 -16.11 9.07
N GLU A 115 14.82 -16.56 9.94
CA GLU A 115 14.40 -17.30 11.13
C GLU A 115 13.25 -16.58 11.88
N PRO A 116 12.28 -17.30 12.50
CA PRO A 116 11.18 -16.66 13.19
C PRO A 116 11.58 -15.64 14.27
N GLN A 117 12.73 -15.87 14.92
CA GLN A 117 13.29 -14.90 15.87
C GLN A 117 13.68 -13.57 15.19
N ASP A 118 14.14 -13.61 13.94
CA ASP A 118 14.44 -12.39 13.19
C ASP A 118 13.14 -11.64 12.86
N VAL A 119 12.06 -12.36 12.54
CA VAL A 119 10.74 -11.76 12.32
C VAL A 119 10.24 -11.08 13.60
N LEU A 120 10.40 -11.73 14.77
CA LEU A 120 10.05 -11.10 16.04
C LEU A 120 10.89 -9.86 16.35
N ALA A 121 12.20 -9.90 16.07
CA ALA A 121 13.07 -8.76 16.27
C ALA A 121 12.66 -7.60 15.36
N MET A 122 12.25 -7.88 14.13
CA MET A 122 11.75 -6.89 13.19
C MET A 122 10.43 -6.25 13.65
N THR A 123 9.50 -7.04 14.19
CA THR A 123 8.22 -6.53 14.72
C THR A 123 8.37 -5.85 16.08
N ARG A 124 9.57 -5.82 16.64
CA ARG A 124 9.85 -5.27 17.99
C ARG A 124 8.94 -5.84 19.08
N TYR A 125 8.55 -7.11 18.92
CA TYR A 125 7.70 -7.79 19.90
C TYR A 125 8.42 -7.92 21.24
N GLY A 126 7.71 -7.62 22.34
CA GLY A 126 8.24 -7.72 23.71
C GLY A 126 9.00 -6.49 24.20
N GLU A 127 9.05 -5.39 23.45
CA GLU A 127 9.58 -4.13 23.97
C GLU A 127 8.83 -3.67 25.23
N LYS A 128 9.60 -3.24 26.25
CA LYS A 128 9.04 -2.78 27.53
C LYS A 128 8.11 -1.57 27.34
N GLY A 129 6.99 -1.60 28.08
CA GLY A 129 6.03 -0.48 28.08
C GLY A 129 4.98 -0.53 26.98
N ARG A 130 4.92 -1.61 26.19
CA ARG A 130 3.87 -1.81 25.18
C ARG A 130 2.76 -2.71 25.71
N SER A 131 1.54 -2.32 25.48
CA SER A 131 0.34 -3.15 25.66
C SER A 131 0.20 -4.11 24.47
N TYR A 132 -0.36 -5.29 24.74
CA TYR A 132 -0.65 -6.32 23.73
C TYR A 132 -2.04 -6.87 24.03
N GLU A 133 -2.90 -6.80 23.03
CA GLU A 133 -4.30 -7.20 23.15
C GLU A 133 -4.54 -8.56 22.47
N ASP A 134 -5.70 -9.15 22.69
CA ASP A 134 -6.11 -10.38 22.03
C ASP A 134 -6.31 -10.14 20.53
N GLU A 135 -5.98 -11.12 19.68
CA GLU A 135 -6.04 -10.97 18.22
C GLU A 135 -7.46 -10.66 17.72
N GLN A 136 -8.48 -11.31 18.32
CA GLN A 136 -9.86 -11.07 17.88
C GLN A 136 -10.33 -9.68 18.31
N GLU A 137 -9.97 -9.23 19.49
CA GLU A 137 -10.28 -7.89 19.98
C GLU A 137 -9.66 -6.82 19.10
N VAL A 138 -8.39 -6.97 18.72
CA VAL A 138 -7.71 -6.03 17.79
C VAL A 138 -8.38 -6.02 16.43
N LEU A 139 -8.78 -7.18 15.90
CA LEU A 139 -9.49 -7.26 14.63
C LEU A 139 -10.86 -6.55 14.70
N ASP A 140 -11.61 -6.75 15.76
CA ASP A 140 -12.91 -6.12 15.96
C ASP A 140 -12.75 -4.60 16.06
N LEU A 141 -11.79 -4.10 16.84
CA LEU A 141 -11.45 -2.68 16.95
C LEU A 141 -10.97 -2.08 15.61
N PHE A 142 -10.19 -2.83 14.85
CA PHE A 142 -9.74 -2.38 13.52
C PHE A 142 -10.93 -2.22 12.55
N PHE A 143 -11.85 -3.16 12.53
CA PHE A 143 -13.05 -3.03 11.68
C PHE A 143 -13.97 -1.92 12.16
N GLU A 144 -14.15 -1.72 13.46
CA GLU A 144 -14.87 -0.57 14.00
C GLU A 144 -14.22 0.76 13.58
N PHE A 145 -12.88 0.83 13.62
CA PHE A 145 -12.14 2.00 13.13
C PHE A 145 -12.45 2.26 11.66
N VAL A 146 -12.38 1.26 10.80
CA VAL A 146 -12.67 1.39 9.36
C VAL A 146 -14.11 1.82 9.12
N GLU A 147 -15.07 1.19 9.81
CA GLU A 147 -16.52 1.47 9.68
C GLU A 147 -16.92 2.84 10.22
N SER A 148 -16.10 3.46 11.08
CA SER A 148 -16.35 4.80 11.60
C SER A 148 -16.25 5.90 10.54
N PHE A 149 -15.66 5.60 9.37
CA PHE A 149 -15.49 6.55 8.28
C PHE A 149 -16.47 6.31 7.13
N PRO A 150 -16.97 7.38 6.47
CA PRO A 150 -17.86 7.24 5.34
C PRO A 150 -17.13 6.70 4.11
N ASN A 151 -17.74 5.70 3.45
CA ASN A 151 -17.23 5.13 2.19
C ASN A 151 -15.72 4.80 2.24
N PRO A 152 -15.23 3.96 3.14
CA PRO A 152 -13.81 3.71 3.26
C PRO A 152 -13.22 3.08 1.99
N LEU A 153 -12.06 3.58 1.54
CA LEU A 153 -11.18 2.96 0.56
C LEU A 153 -9.96 2.44 1.29
N MET A 154 -9.76 1.14 1.25
CA MET A 154 -8.61 0.49 1.86
C MET A 154 -7.40 0.60 0.94
N ILE A 155 -6.26 1.07 1.44
CA ILE A 155 -5.03 1.26 0.66
C ILE A 155 -3.88 0.53 1.36
N ALA A 156 -3.20 -0.37 0.64
CA ALA A 156 -2.04 -1.09 1.17
C ALA A 156 -1.03 -1.41 0.07
N GLN A 157 0.20 -1.73 0.47
CA GLN A 157 1.25 -2.18 -0.44
C GLN A 157 1.23 -3.71 -0.55
N ASN A 158 0.88 -4.25 -1.71
CA ASN A 158 0.61 -5.68 -1.91
C ASN A 158 -0.61 -6.14 -1.09
N ALA A 159 -1.67 -5.36 -1.17
CA ALA A 159 -2.90 -5.46 -0.38
C ALA A 159 -3.50 -6.87 -0.30
N ALA A 160 -3.30 -7.69 -1.32
CA ALA A 160 -3.75 -9.09 -1.33
C ALA A 160 -3.16 -9.92 -0.19
N PHE A 161 -1.96 -9.58 0.30
CA PHE A 161 -1.35 -10.23 1.46
C PHE A 161 -2.11 -9.89 2.73
N ASP A 162 -2.23 -8.60 3.03
CA ASP A 162 -2.86 -8.10 4.26
C ASP A 162 -4.33 -8.52 4.35
N LEU A 163 -5.08 -8.34 3.27
CA LEU A 163 -6.49 -8.72 3.20
C LEU A 163 -6.68 -10.23 3.40
N ARG A 164 -5.78 -11.07 2.89
CA ARG A 164 -5.84 -12.51 3.11
C ARG A 164 -5.55 -12.87 4.57
N MET A 165 -4.59 -12.18 5.21
CA MET A 165 -4.31 -12.35 6.63
C MET A 165 -5.53 -11.96 7.47
N LEU A 166 -6.05 -10.76 7.26
CA LEU A 166 -7.26 -10.27 7.94
C LEU A 166 -8.45 -11.21 7.74
N SER A 167 -8.71 -11.66 6.50
CA SER A 167 -9.83 -12.55 6.17
C SER A 167 -9.77 -13.90 6.88
N VAL A 168 -8.60 -14.54 6.89
CA VAL A 168 -8.43 -15.85 7.54
C VAL A 168 -8.51 -15.72 9.06
N ARG A 169 -7.97 -14.65 9.64
CA ARG A 169 -7.93 -14.42 11.08
C ARG A 169 -9.26 -13.93 11.65
N SER A 170 -10.02 -13.14 10.88
CA SER A 170 -11.37 -12.67 11.26
C SER A 170 -12.48 -13.69 11.00
N THR A 171 -12.15 -14.95 10.72
CA THR A 171 -13.13 -16.01 10.42
C THR A 171 -14.07 -15.68 9.23
N GLY A 172 -13.54 -14.98 8.22
CA GLY A 172 -14.25 -14.63 6.99
C GLY A 172 -15.20 -13.43 7.08
N LYS A 173 -15.15 -12.70 8.20
CA LYS A 173 -16.00 -11.49 8.43
C LYS A 173 -15.43 -10.22 7.76
N LEU A 174 -14.55 -10.34 6.78
CA LEU A 174 -13.96 -9.18 6.12
C LEU A 174 -15.05 -8.37 5.40
N PRO A 175 -15.26 -7.09 5.75
CA PRO A 175 -16.17 -6.23 5.00
C PRO A 175 -15.68 -6.05 3.56
N ARG A 176 -16.61 -5.91 2.62
CA ARG A 176 -16.28 -5.70 1.21
C ARG A 176 -16.11 -4.21 0.93
N TYR A 177 -14.94 -3.67 1.23
CA TYR A 177 -14.56 -2.32 0.85
C TYR A 177 -13.80 -2.34 -0.49
N PRO A 178 -13.84 -1.24 -1.27
CA PRO A 178 -12.92 -1.05 -2.37
C PRO A 178 -11.49 -1.03 -1.85
N VAL A 179 -10.58 -1.57 -2.64
CA VAL A 179 -9.16 -1.69 -2.28
C VAL A 179 -8.32 -1.11 -3.39
N LEU A 180 -7.33 -0.31 -3.02
CA LEU A 180 -6.27 0.16 -3.90
C LEU A 180 -4.95 -0.46 -3.45
N ASP A 181 -4.30 -1.18 -4.35
CA ASP A 181 -2.97 -1.72 -4.12
C ASP A 181 -1.93 -0.76 -4.69
N THR A 182 -1.12 -0.15 -3.82
CA THR A 182 -0.07 0.79 -4.25
C THR A 182 0.98 0.13 -5.12
N ARG A 183 1.18 -1.18 -4.98
CA ARG A 183 2.06 -1.96 -5.84
C ARG A 183 1.52 -2.07 -7.26
N GLU A 184 0.21 -2.32 -7.43
CA GLU A 184 -0.43 -2.33 -8.74
C GLU A 184 -0.36 -0.96 -9.42
N LEU A 185 -0.55 0.12 -8.66
CA LEU A 185 -0.37 1.48 -9.16
C LEU A 185 1.02 1.67 -9.78
N MET A 186 2.07 1.23 -9.10
CA MET A 186 3.44 1.37 -9.60
C MET A 186 3.72 0.47 -10.80
N ASP A 187 3.21 -0.76 -10.80
CA ASP A 187 3.44 -1.72 -11.88
C ASP A 187 2.71 -1.31 -13.17
N LEU A 188 1.47 -0.83 -13.03
CA LEU A 188 0.61 -0.51 -14.17
C LEU A 188 0.83 0.91 -14.72
N TYR A 189 1.30 1.85 -13.89
CA TYR A 189 1.40 3.26 -14.27
C TYR A 189 2.81 3.83 -14.17
N LEU A 190 3.47 3.74 -13.01
CA LEU A 190 4.79 4.34 -12.80
C LEU A 190 5.84 3.74 -13.74
N LEU A 191 6.04 2.42 -13.69
CA LEU A 191 7.09 1.77 -14.49
C LEU A 191 6.89 1.93 -16.01
N PRO A 192 5.68 1.76 -16.58
CA PRO A 192 5.44 2.02 -17.99
C PRO A 192 5.68 3.49 -18.37
N LEU A 193 5.28 4.44 -17.53
CA LEU A 193 5.51 5.87 -17.76
C LEU A 193 7.01 6.18 -17.83
N LEU A 194 7.79 5.79 -16.82
CA LEU A 194 9.22 6.01 -16.77
C LEU A 194 9.93 5.43 -17.99
N ARG A 195 9.59 4.19 -18.38
CA ARG A 195 10.15 3.54 -19.57
C ARG A 195 9.82 4.28 -20.86
N THR A 196 8.61 4.83 -20.96
CA THR A 196 8.20 5.62 -22.14
C THR A 196 8.97 6.92 -22.21
N GLN A 197 9.16 7.60 -21.07
CA GLN A 197 9.90 8.87 -21.03
C GLN A 197 11.39 8.69 -21.36
N THR A 198 12.03 7.61 -20.90
CA THR A 198 13.43 7.32 -21.22
C THR A 198 13.65 6.93 -22.68
N GLN A 199 12.63 6.37 -23.35
CA GLN A 199 12.69 6.00 -24.76
C GLN A 199 12.30 7.12 -25.73
N ALA A 200 11.77 8.24 -25.24
CA ALA A 200 11.44 9.39 -26.05
C ALA A 200 12.71 10.02 -26.68
N GLU A 201 12.55 10.71 -27.80
CA GLU A 201 13.65 11.43 -28.46
C GLU A 201 14.20 12.50 -27.51
N GLY A 202 15.50 12.39 -27.19
CA GLY A 202 16.15 13.23 -26.18
C GLY A 202 16.16 12.67 -24.77
N GLY A 203 15.39 11.61 -24.50
CA GLY A 203 15.33 10.89 -23.21
C GLY A 203 15.10 11.78 -21.99
N ASP A 204 14.32 11.33 -21.03
CA ASP A 204 14.15 12.03 -19.75
C ASP A 204 15.17 11.49 -18.74
N GLN A 205 16.15 12.31 -18.36
CA GLN A 205 17.22 11.89 -17.45
C GLN A 205 16.68 11.64 -16.03
N GLU A 206 15.71 12.41 -15.56
CA GLU A 206 15.09 12.20 -14.23
C GLU A 206 14.35 10.85 -14.19
N ALA A 207 13.64 10.50 -15.26
CA ALA A 207 12.99 9.20 -15.40
C ALA A 207 14.01 8.05 -15.44
N GLN A 208 15.14 8.23 -16.14
CA GLN A 208 16.22 7.24 -16.17
C GLN A 208 16.85 7.05 -14.80
N ASP A 209 17.19 8.14 -14.11
CA ASP A 209 17.77 8.11 -12.77
C ASP A 209 16.85 7.38 -11.77
N LEU A 210 15.54 7.59 -11.89
CA LEU A 210 14.57 6.89 -11.04
C LEU A 210 14.48 5.40 -11.39
N LEU A 211 14.47 5.03 -12.67
CA LEU A 211 14.52 3.62 -13.08
C LEU A 211 15.78 2.93 -12.58
N ASP A 212 16.93 3.58 -12.64
CA ASP A 212 18.19 3.02 -12.15
C ASP A 212 18.16 2.79 -10.64
N LYS A 213 17.57 3.69 -9.87
CA LYS A 213 17.36 3.51 -8.42
C LYS A 213 16.40 2.37 -8.09
N LEU A 214 15.41 2.11 -8.95
CA LEU A 214 14.47 0.99 -8.80
C LEU A 214 15.08 -0.34 -9.24
N TYR A 215 16.22 -0.33 -9.93
CA TYR A 215 16.84 -1.55 -10.45
C TYR A 215 17.55 -2.34 -9.35
N VAL A 216 17.18 -3.60 -9.20
CA VAL A 216 17.78 -4.54 -8.26
C VAL A 216 18.53 -5.61 -9.03
N ASN A 217 19.84 -5.70 -8.79
CA ASN A 217 20.71 -6.73 -9.37
C ASN A 217 20.75 -7.97 -8.46
N LYS A 218 20.48 -9.15 -9.03
CA LYS A 218 20.59 -10.45 -8.34
C LYS A 218 21.55 -11.36 -9.11
N GLY A 219 22.83 -11.04 -9.10
CA GLY A 219 23.87 -11.83 -9.76
C GLY A 219 23.73 -11.77 -11.29
N ASN A 220 23.28 -12.86 -11.93
CA ASN A 220 23.20 -12.96 -13.40
C ASN A 220 21.95 -12.31 -14.01
N TRP A 221 21.06 -11.74 -13.22
CA TRP A 221 19.83 -11.08 -13.67
C TRP A 221 19.45 -9.93 -12.75
N GLY A 222 18.67 -9.00 -13.30
CA GLY A 222 18.16 -7.86 -12.55
C GLY A 222 16.76 -7.49 -13.00
N TYR A 223 16.07 -6.71 -12.18
CA TYR A 223 14.70 -6.25 -12.46
C TYR A 223 14.42 -4.94 -11.71
N HIS A 224 13.43 -4.18 -12.19
CA HIS A 224 12.92 -3.03 -11.44
C HIS A 224 12.02 -3.54 -10.32
N SER A 225 12.38 -3.22 -9.08
CA SER A 225 11.63 -3.60 -7.90
C SER A 225 10.66 -2.49 -7.49
N ILE A 226 9.44 -2.87 -7.22
CA ILE A 226 8.38 -2.02 -6.69
C ILE A 226 8.02 -2.41 -5.25
N SER A 227 8.96 -3.03 -4.52
CA SER A 227 8.78 -3.24 -3.08
C SER A 227 8.88 -1.91 -2.33
N MET A 228 8.10 -1.76 -1.27
CA MET A 228 8.01 -0.53 -0.49
C MET A 228 9.38 0.04 -0.12
N GLY A 229 10.29 -0.78 0.44
CA GLY A 229 11.61 -0.31 0.83
C GLY A 229 12.52 0.13 -0.33
N VAL A 230 12.40 -0.47 -1.53
CA VAL A 230 13.17 -0.03 -2.71
C VAL A 230 12.62 1.28 -3.25
N VAL A 231 11.31 1.38 -3.37
CA VAL A 231 10.66 2.60 -3.88
C VAL A 231 10.86 3.76 -2.91
N SER A 232 10.67 3.54 -1.60
CA SER A 232 10.91 4.58 -0.58
C SER A 232 12.33 5.12 -0.65
N LYS A 233 13.34 4.24 -0.74
CA LYS A 233 14.74 4.65 -0.93
C LYS A 233 14.97 5.42 -2.22
N ALA A 234 14.35 5.00 -3.33
CA ALA A 234 14.48 5.67 -4.61
C ALA A 234 14.00 7.13 -4.55
N TYR A 235 12.97 7.38 -3.75
CA TYR A 235 12.42 8.72 -3.49
C TYR A 235 13.08 9.45 -2.30
N GLY A 236 14.05 8.84 -1.61
CA GLY A 236 14.73 9.46 -0.46
C GLY A 236 13.88 9.49 0.81
N ILE A 237 12.86 8.65 0.90
CA ILE A 237 12.00 8.52 2.07
C ILE A 237 12.75 7.73 3.16
N ASN A 238 12.68 8.20 4.41
CA ASN A 238 13.30 7.52 5.55
C ASN A 238 12.63 6.18 5.85
N ILE A 239 13.45 5.15 6.08
CA ILE A 239 13.01 3.78 6.36
C ILE A 239 13.56 3.26 7.72
N ASP A 240 14.05 4.12 8.60
CA ASP A 240 14.75 3.70 9.83
C ASP A 240 13.84 2.93 10.80
N ASP A 241 12.53 3.22 10.80
CA ASP A 241 11.53 2.54 11.63
C ASP A 241 10.77 1.40 10.91
N TRP A 242 11.31 0.92 9.80
CA TRP A 242 10.69 -0.16 9.02
C TRP A 242 10.39 -1.39 9.89
N HIS A 243 9.31 -2.11 9.56
CA HIS A 243 8.73 -3.23 10.32
C HIS A 243 8.03 -2.83 11.63
N ASN A 244 7.42 -1.66 11.62
CA ASN A 244 6.39 -1.26 12.54
C ASN A 244 5.17 -0.85 11.71
N ALA A 245 4.01 -1.50 11.89
CA ALA A 245 2.87 -1.33 11.00
C ALA A 245 2.47 0.15 10.80
N LEU A 246 2.48 0.96 11.87
CA LEU A 246 2.14 2.37 11.74
C LEU A 246 3.23 3.19 11.04
N ALA A 247 4.51 2.88 11.27
CA ALA A 247 5.61 3.54 10.56
C ALA A 247 5.59 3.17 9.07
N ASP A 248 5.27 1.92 8.75
CA ASP A 248 5.14 1.43 7.38
C ASP A 248 3.95 2.08 6.66
N VAL A 249 2.83 2.31 7.36
CA VAL A 249 1.71 3.11 6.84
C VAL A 249 2.14 4.55 6.50
N LYS A 250 2.88 5.22 7.38
CA LYS A 250 3.39 6.58 7.12
C LYS A 250 4.33 6.62 5.93
N MET A 251 5.27 5.68 5.88
CA MET A 251 6.19 5.53 4.75
C MET A 251 5.44 5.24 3.44
N MET A 252 4.43 4.38 3.47
CA MET A 252 3.58 4.08 2.31
C MET A 252 2.80 5.31 1.83
N MET A 253 2.30 6.15 2.73
CA MET A 253 1.62 7.40 2.38
C MET A 253 2.56 8.37 1.67
N GLU A 254 3.78 8.57 2.17
CA GLU A 254 4.79 9.43 1.53
C GLU A 254 5.21 8.87 0.17
N MET A 255 5.46 7.56 0.10
CA MET A 255 5.76 6.86 -1.14
C MET A 255 4.63 7.00 -2.17
N TYR A 256 3.39 6.76 -1.77
CA TYR A 256 2.22 6.91 -2.63
C TYR A 256 2.12 8.33 -3.20
N ARG A 257 2.32 9.35 -2.36
CA ARG A 257 2.34 10.76 -2.80
C ARG A 257 3.41 11.01 -3.86
N SER A 258 4.66 10.61 -3.58
CA SER A 258 5.78 10.78 -4.50
C SER A 258 5.56 10.07 -5.84
N VAL A 259 4.96 8.88 -5.81
CA VAL A 259 4.59 8.11 -7.01
C VAL A 259 3.52 8.85 -7.82
N VAL A 260 2.46 9.32 -7.16
CA VAL A 260 1.38 10.08 -7.81
C VAL A 260 1.91 11.36 -8.44
N GLU A 261 2.72 12.14 -7.72
CA GLU A 261 3.35 13.36 -8.25
C GLU A 261 4.26 13.09 -9.47
N THR A 262 4.96 11.96 -9.47
CA THR A 262 5.79 11.54 -10.62
C THR A 262 4.91 11.20 -11.82
N ILE A 263 3.82 10.47 -11.59
CA ILE A 263 2.84 10.14 -12.64
C ILE A 263 2.20 11.43 -13.20
N GLU A 264 1.77 12.35 -12.33
CA GLU A 264 1.21 13.66 -12.71
C GLU A 264 2.13 14.44 -13.59
N ARG A 265 3.37 14.64 -13.13
CA ARG A 265 4.40 15.40 -13.85
C ARG A 265 4.70 14.77 -15.20
N GLY A 266 4.86 13.47 -15.23
CA GLY A 266 5.16 12.71 -16.45
C GLY A 266 4.02 12.70 -17.45
N MET A 267 2.78 12.85 -17.00
CA MET A 267 1.59 12.98 -17.84
C MET A 267 1.28 14.44 -18.23
N GLY A 268 1.94 15.42 -17.61
CA GLY A 268 1.64 16.83 -17.77
C GLY A 268 0.25 17.23 -17.25
N VAL A 269 -0.26 16.50 -16.25
CA VAL A 269 -1.56 16.67 -15.64
C VAL A 269 -1.38 16.98 -14.15
N ASP A 270 -2.05 18.01 -13.65
CA ASP A 270 -2.15 18.26 -12.21
C ASP A 270 -3.38 17.47 -11.68
N ILE A 271 -3.12 16.24 -11.26
CA ILE A 271 -4.17 15.32 -10.78
C ILE A 271 -4.87 15.90 -9.54
N SER A 272 -4.13 16.54 -8.63
CA SER A 272 -4.70 17.13 -7.41
C SER A 272 -5.73 18.22 -7.74
N LYS A 273 -5.45 19.04 -8.74
CA LYS A 273 -6.33 20.10 -9.21
C LYS A 273 -7.55 19.55 -9.97
N GLU A 274 -7.34 18.52 -10.78
CA GLU A 274 -8.43 17.85 -11.49
C GLU A 274 -9.32 17.03 -10.55
N HIS A 275 -8.75 16.38 -9.55
CA HIS A 275 -9.49 15.74 -8.46
C HIS A 275 -10.38 16.75 -7.72
N GLY A 276 -9.85 17.89 -7.31
CA GLY A 276 -10.63 18.97 -6.68
C GLY A 276 -11.79 19.46 -7.57
N LYS A 277 -11.61 19.53 -8.89
CA LYS A 277 -12.69 19.88 -9.84
C LYS A 277 -13.75 18.77 -9.93
N ALA A 278 -13.35 17.51 -9.97
CA ALA A 278 -14.26 16.36 -10.03
C ALA A 278 -15.16 16.29 -8.79
N VAL A 279 -14.56 16.44 -7.59
CA VAL A 279 -15.28 16.53 -6.32
C VAL A 279 -16.29 17.69 -6.28
N ALA A 280 -15.86 18.89 -6.71
CA ALA A 280 -16.75 20.05 -6.77
C ALA A 280 -17.94 19.83 -7.71
N LEU A 281 -17.71 19.14 -8.83
CA LEU A 281 -18.75 18.81 -9.80
C LEU A 281 -19.76 17.77 -9.26
N GLN A 282 -19.28 16.75 -8.56
CA GLN A 282 -20.12 15.76 -7.90
C GLN A 282 -20.97 16.38 -6.80
N LYS A 283 -20.40 17.23 -5.94
CA LYS A 283 -21.14 17.99 -4.92
C LYS A 283 -22.25 18.86 -5.54
N LYS A 284 -22.00 19.52 -6.68
CA LYS A 284 -23.01 20.28 -7.42
C LYS A 284 -24.13 19.38 -7.98
N ARG A 285 -23.82 18.18 -8.48
CA ARG A 285 -24.82 17.22 -9.02
C ARG A 285 -25.71 16.67 -7.90
N ARG A 286 -25.16 16.33 -6.72
CA ARG A 286 -25.95 15.88 -5.57
C ARG A 286 -26.90 16.95 -5.06
N LYS A 287 -26.49 18.25 -5.05
CA LYS A 287 -27.39 19.38 -4.69
C LYS A 287 -28.51 19.61 -5.69
N ARG A 288 -28.38 19.21 -6.95
CA ARG A 288 -29.43 19.33 -7.98
C ARG A 288 -30.40 18.15 -8.00
N LYS A 289 -30.09 17.05 -7.31
CA LYS A 289 -30.95 15.85 -7.22
C LYS A 289 -31.75 15.80 -5.90
N ARG A 290 -31.50 16.73 -4.98
CA ARG A 290 -32.29 16.99 -3.78
C ARG A 290 -33.19 18.20 -4.04
#